data_94e3cc1421623f5fd5b71fee75d36e49
#
_entry.id   94e3cc1421623f5fd5b71fee75d36e49
#
_cell.length_a   1.000
_cell.length_b   1.000
_cell.length_c   1.000
_cell.angle_alpha   90.00
_cell.angle_beta   90.00
_cell.angle_gamma   90.00
#
_symmetry.space_group_name_H-M   'P 1'
#
loop_
_entity.id
_entity.type
_entity.pdbx_description
1 polymer ?
#
loop_
_entity_poly.entity_id
_entity_poly.type
_entity_poly.pdbx_seq_one_letter_code
_entity_poly.pdbx_strand_id
1 'polypeptide(L)'
;MAAASVTRLHPDSDHELHHIYDSRIPVTGVGEGSWPSLVQELRQLTNLPHETVQQRVNGTRKYGVAFEGWGRRNRDFIHYFTPQQVSYAYHLSADSMADLLINSTRARHIDAKVLNITRMEGGAQVEFEGLAPERYDLVFDARGFPRELHPNEHIHIPFIPTNTAVIRRCPAIVQEEQGGPVLQHTYTRAIARPHGWIFVIPLTVHTSYGYIFNRDVSRLAEVESDFDAFLETDGVSQFEQRAVIPFPNFVHRQMYDGAVARIGNAAAFMEPLEATAIVSAQFQIGMVLQIRLNRSVENLERDAPVVNRFLVNNMLCYGLFVGWHYSCGSKYDSGFWRHARDHAWPQHRTAADPEVVGCAALRKFDEMMELMNQPVIDKSDWNRMCAVPLTSYCQMSQGLGY
;
A
#
# COMPACT_ATOMS: atom_id res chain seq x y z
N MET A 1 7.54 -0.47 12.82
CA MET A 1 7.76 0.89 12.31
C MET A 1 7.42 1.96 13.35
N ALA A 2 6.18 2.10 13.84
CA ALA A 2 5.83 3.14 14.83
C ALA A 2 6.72 3.11 16.09
N ALA A 3 6.89 1.95 16.74
CA ALA A 3 7.77 1.81 17.91
C ALA A 3 9.24 2.17 17.61
N ALA A 4 9.75 1.79 16.45
CA ALA A 4 11.10 2.15 16.01
C ALA A 4 11.24 3.66 15.76
N SER A 5 10.21 4.30 15.21
CA SER A 5 10.17 5.76 15.02
C SER A 5 10.20 6.50 16.36
N VAL A 6 9.41 6.06 17.36
CA VAL A 6 9.45 6.67 18.70
C VAL A 6 10.81 6.43 19.38
N THR A 7 11.36 5.23 19.30
CA THR A 7 12.70 4.90 19.83
C THR A 7 13.77 5.83 19.23
N ARG A 8 13.68 6.10 17.94
CA ARG A 8 14.64 6.95 17.21
C ARG A 8 14.49 8.44 17.55
N LEU A 9 13.25 8.93 17.58
CA LEU A 9 12.95 10.36 17.80
C LEU A 9 13.16 10.78 19.26
N HIS A 10 13.02 9.84 20.20
CA HIS A 10 13.09 10.08 21.64
C HIS A 10 13.94 9.01 22.34
N PRO A 11 15.25 8.92 22.03
CA PRO A 11 16.11 7.85 22.59
C PRO A 11 16.21 7.91 24.12
N ASP A 12 16.18 9.11 24.69
CA ASP A 12 16.36 9.37 26.12
C ASP A 12 15.03 9.66 26.84
N SER A 13 13.88 9.40 26.22
CA SER A 13 12.58 9.67 26.85
C SER A 13 12.16 8.55 27.81
N ASP A 14 11.39 8.90 28.83
CA ASP A 14 10.75 7.99 29.77
C ASP A 14 9.49 7.31 29.20
N HIS A 15 9.26 7.40 27.89
CA HIS A 15 8.11 6.76 27.24
C HIS A 15 8.24 5.25 27.31
N GLU A 16 7.26 4.60 27.91
CA GLU A 16 7.12 3.15 27.86
C GLU A 16 6.50 2.75 26.53
N LEU A 17 7.17 1.86 25.79
CA LEU A 17 6.73 1.41 24.47
C LEU A 17 6.39 -0.08 24.54
N HIS A 18 5.18 -0.42 24.13
CA HIS A 18 4.75 -1.81 24.00
C HIS A 18 4.53 -2.15 22.52
N HIS A 19 5.11 -3.27 22.08
CA HIS A 19 4.79 -3.91 20.81
C HIS A 19 3.98 -5.17 21.09
N ILE A 20 2.69 -5.10 20.79
CA ILE A 20 1.72 -6.16 21.07
C ILE A 20 1.44 -6.91 19.77
N TYR A 21 1.54 -8.22 19.80
CA TYR A 21 1.33 -9.09 18.65
C TYR A 21 0.72 -10.43 19.09
N ASP A 22 0.08 -11.14 18.17
CA ASP A 22 -0.40 -12.51 18.41
C ASP A 22 0.41 -13.45 17.51
N SER A 23 1.31 -14.24 18.12
CA SER A 23 2.19 -15.18 17.41
C SER A 23 1.44 -16.30 16.67
N ARG A 24 0.15 -16.48 16.95
CA ARG A 24 -0.73 -17.44 16.25
C ARG A 24 -1.18 -16.92 14.88
N ILE A 25 -1.04 -15.61 14.62
CA ILE A 25 -1.43 -14.98 13.35
C ILE A 25 -0.18 -14.87 12.48
N PRO A 26 -0.07 -15.68 11.41
CA PRO A 26 1.08 -15.60 10.51
C PRO A 26 1.05 -14.32 9.71
N VAL A 27 2.23 -13.76 9.44
CA VAL A 27 2.36 -12.67 8.45
C VAL A 27 2.09 -13.25 7.06
N THR A 28 1.28 -12.57 6.27
CA THR A 28 0.95 -12.97 4.91
C THR A 28 2.10 -12.58 3.96
N GLY A 29 3.29 -13.14 4.18
CA GLY A 29 4.51 -12.76 3.46
C GLY A 29 4.46 -13.06 1.95
N VAL A 30 3.91 -12.14 1.18
CA VAL A 30 3.80 -12.24 -0.28
C VAL A 30 4.95 -11.56 -1.03
N GLY A 31 5.87 -10.91 -0.30
CA GLY A 31 6.83 -9.96 -0.88
C GLY A 31 6.15 -8.61 -1.15
N GLU A 32 6.81 -7.55 -0.73
CA GLU A 32 6.24 -6.21 -0.79
C GLU A 32 7.04 -5.31 -1.72
N GLY A 33 6.33 -4.55 -2.56
CA GLY A 33 6.89 -3.39 -3.21
C GLY A 33 6.83 -2.18 -2.28
N SER A 34 7.81 -1.30 -2.35
CA SER A 34 7.84 -0.07 -1.57
C SER A 34 8.05 1.17 -2.45
N TRP A 35 8.07 2.34 -1.79
CA TRP A 35 8.44 3.62 -2.37
C TRP A 35 9.82 4.06 -1.87
N PRO A 36 10.50 5.01 -2.56
CA PRO A 36 11.85 5.44 -2.19
C PRO A 36 12.00 6.01 -0.77
N SER A 37 10.93 6.56 -0.20
CA SER A 37 10.91 7.05 1.19
C SER A 37 11.28 5.97 2.20
N LEU A 38 10.87 4.71 1.96
CA LEU A 38 11.17 3.60 2.87
C LEU A 38 12.67 3.31 2.97
N VAL A 39 13.42 3.47 1.89
CA VAL A 39 14.88 3.23 1.88
C VAL A 39 15.59 4.12 2.90
N GLN A 40 15.24 5.41 2.90
CA GLN A 40 15.80 6.36 3.84
C GLN A 40 15.31 6.13 5.27
N GLU A 41 14.02 5.84 5.43
CA GLU A 41 13.43 5.59 6.75
C GLU A 41 14.03 4.35 7.42
N LEU A 42 14.14 3.21 6.72
CA LEU A 42 14.77 2.01 7.28
C LEU A 42 16.20 2.27 7.71
N ARG A 43 16.98 2.99 6.91
CA ARG A 43 18.33 3.40 7.30
C ARG A 43 18.33 4.24 8.57
N GLN A 44 17.43 5.21 8.67
CA GLN A 44 17.34 6.08 9.84
C GLN A 44 16.89 5.31 11.10
N LEU A 45 15.89 4.44 10.97
CA LEU A 45 15.35 3.67 12.08
C LEU A 45 16.33 2.62 12.61
N THR A 46 17.12 2.02 11.73
CA THR A 46 18.05 0.93 12.09
C THR A 46 19.49 1.39 12.33
N ASN A 47 19.83 2.58 11.87
CA ASN A 47 21.21 3.10 11.82
C ASN A 47 22.18 2.18 11.07
N LEU A 48 21.71 1.44 10.07
CA LEU A 48 22.49 0.53 9.25
C LEU A 48 22.76 1.13 7.84
N PRO A 49 23.88 0.75 7.19
CA PRO A 49 24.12 1.09 5.78
C PRO A 49 23.05 0.51 4.86
N HIS A 50 22.82 1.13 3.71
CA HIS A 50 21.83 0.71 2.71
C HIS A 50 21.98 -0.75 2.30
N GLU A 51 23.20 -1.19 2.03
CA GLU A 51 23.53 -2.55 1.61
C GLU A 51 23.14 -3.58 2.70
N THR A 52 23.41 -3.24 3.96
CA THR A 52 23.07 -4.10 5.11
C THR A 52 21.55 -4.18 5.28
N VAL A 53 20.84 -3.04 5.16
CA VAL A 53 19.37 -3.04 5.18
C VAL A 53 18.81 -3.90 4.05
N GLN A 54 19.28 -3.70 2.83
CA GLN A 54 18.85 -4.46 1.65
C GLN A 54 19.03 -5.98 1.86
N GLN A 55 20.18 -6.39 2.36
CA GLN A 55 20.45 -7.81 2.68
C GLN A 55 19.51 -8.35 3.76
N ARG A 56 19.32 -7.59 4.85
CA ARG A 56 18.48 -7.99 5.98
C ARG A 56 17.01 -8.17 5.63
N VAL A 57 16.50 -7.41 4.66
CA VAL A 57 15.11 -7.50 4.21
C VAL A 57 14.94 -8.42 2.98
N ASN A 58 15.95 -9.20 2.60
CA ASN A 58 15.99 -10.02 1.40
C ASN A 58 15.64 -9.21 0.14
N GLY A 59 16.12 -7.97 0.09
CA GLY A 59 15.63 -6.95 -0.82
C GLY A 59 16.31 -6.92 -2.17
N THR A 60 15.55 -6.58 -3.21
CA THR A 60 16.04 -6.13 -4.50
C THR A 60 15.69 -4.67 -4.74
N ARG A 61 16.46 -3.97 -5.59
CA ARG A 61 16.15 -2.57 -5.92
C ARG A 61 14.96 -2.50 -6.86
N LYS A 62 14.12 -1.48 -6.67
CA LYS A 62 12.94 -1.19 -7.47
C LYS A 62 12.99 0.27 -7.94
N TYR A 63 12.95 0.52 -9.24
CA TYR A 63 12.98 1.88 -9.81
C TYR A 63 11.61 2.36 -10.31
N GLY A 64 10.62 1.51 -10.27
CA GLY A 64 9.26 1.82 -10.70
C GLY A 64 8.38 0.58 -10.87
N VAL A 65 7.34 0.73 -11.67
CA VAL A 65 6.41 -0.35 -12.05
C VAL A 65 6.38 -0.46 -13.57
N ALA A 66 6.66 -1.65 -14.09
CA ALA A 66 6.54 -1.96 -15.51
C ALA A 66 5.13 -2.47 -15.81
N PHE A 67 4.39 -1.76 -16.64
CA PHE A 67 3.04 -2.10 -17.08
C PHE A 67 3.10 -2.79 -18.43
N GLU A 68 2.63 -4.05 -18.47
CA GLU A 68 2.63 -4.90 -19.66
C GLU A 68 1.20 -5.14 -20.16
N GLY A 69 0.90 -4.70 -21.36
CA GLY A 69 -0.42 -4.88 -21.99
C GLY A 69 -1.56 -4.04 -21.39
N TRP A 70 -1.26 -3.00 -20.63
CA TRP A 70 -2.22 -2.03 -20.10
C TRP A 70 -2.49 -0.91 -21.09
N GLY A 71 -3.68 -0.30 -20.98
CA GLY A 71 -4.06 0.92 -21.68
C GLY A 71 -4.52 0.71 -23.12
N ARG A 72 -4.94 1.82 -23.75
CA ARG A 72 -5.53 1.84 -25.10
C ARG A 72 -4.53 1.62 -26.23
N ARG A 73 -3.24 1.95 -25.99
CA ARG A 73 -2.19 1.89 -27.00
C ARG A 73 -1.56 0.53 -27.16
N ASN A 74 -1.90 -0.41 -26.27
CA ASN A 74 -1.30 -1.76 -26.24
C ASN A 74 0.25 -1.74 -26.34
N ARG A 75 0.85 -0.85 -25.56
CA ARG A 75 2.30 -0.70 -25.44
C ARG A 75 2.71 -0.90 -24.00
N ASP A 76 3.78 -1.63 -23.81
CA ASP A 76 4.41 -1.74 -22.50
C ASP A 76 5.10 -0.42 -22.17
N PHE A 77 5.02 0.00 -20.90
CA PHE A 77 5.63 1.22 -20.41
C PHE A 77 6.05 1.09 -18.94
N ILE A 78 6.88 2.01 -18.48
CA ILE A 78 7.34 2.02 -17.09
C ILE A 78 6.90 3.32 -16.42
N HIS A 79 6.28 3.18 -15.26
CA HIS A 79 6.05 4.26 -14.31
C HIS A 79 7.25 4.34 -13.38
N TYR A 80 8.14 5.30 -13.62
CA TYR A 80 9.36 5.53 -12.85
C TYR A 80 9.08 6.35 -11.60
N PHE A 81 9.78 6.08 -10.50
CA PHE A 81 9.77 6.98 -9.35
C PHE A 81 10.37 8.35 -9.68
N THR A 82 11.44 8.35 -10.47
CA THR A 82 12.02 9.57 -11.04
C THR A 82 12.41 9.30 -12.49
N PRO A 83 12.20 10.26 -13.41
CA PRO A 83 12.56 10.09 -14.82
C PRO A 83 14.04 9.74 -15.04
N GLN A 84 14.91 10.22 -14.15
CA GLN A 84 16.38 10.00 -14.23
C GLN A 84 16.83 8.65 -13.61
N GLN A 85 15.91 7.86 -13.05
CA GLN A 85 16.19 6.59 -12.36
C GLN A 85 17.25 6.70 -11.25
N VAL A 86 17.38 7.87 -10.64
CA VAL A 86 18.36 8.11 -9.55
C VAL A 86 17.80 7.70 -8.18
N SER A 87 16.48 7.56 -8.09
CA SER A 87 15.79 7.16 -6.87
C SER A 87 15.27 5.74 -7.02
N TYR A 88 15.51 4.92 -6.01
CA TYR A 88 15.03 3.54 -5.96
C TYR A 88 14.32 3.24 -4.63
N ALA A 89 13.43 2.28 -4.66
CA ALA A 89 12.80 1.64 -3.53
C ALA A 89 13.33 0.22 -3.35
N TYR A 90 12.71 -0.55 -2.45
CA TYR A 90 12.96 -1.99 -2.32
C TYR A 90 11.71 -2.78 -2.71
N HIS A 91 11.93 -3.93 -3.39
CA HIS A 91 11.14 -5.10 -3.11
C HIS A 91 11.72 -5.74 -1.86
N LEU A 92 10.90 -6.21 -0.94
CA LEU A 92 11.39 -6.73 0.33
C LEU A 92 10.47 -7.82 0.90
N SER A 93 11.02 -8.61 1.83
CA SER A 93 10.23 -9.53 2.65
C SER A 93 9.63 -8.77 3.82
N ALA A 94 8.30 -8.80 3.96
CA ALA A 94 7.60 -8.19 5.09
C ALA A 94 8.03 -8.78 6.43
N ASP A 95 8.22 -10.10 6.49
CA ASP A 95 8.71 -10.80 7.69
C ASP A 95 10.10 -10.31 8.09
N SER A 96 11.04 -10.29 7.12
CA SER A 96 12.41 -9.87 7.39
C SER A 96 12.49 -8.38 7.76
N MET A 97 11.62 -7.55 7.19
CA MET A 97 11.51 -6.14 7.59
C MET A 97 10.95 -6.01 9.01
N ALA A 98 9.94 -6.80 9.37
CA ALA A 98 9.39 -6.82 10.73
C ALA A 98 10.46 -7.21 11.75
N ASP A 99 11.21 -8.28 11.51
CA ASP A 99 12.31 -8.72 12.36
C ASP A 99 13.39 -7.65 12.49
N LEU A 100 13.78 -7.01 11.40
CA LEU A 100 14.75 -5.92 11.41
C LEU A 100 14.30 -4.75 12.29
N LEU A 101 13.04 -4.36 12.18
CA LEU A 101 12.47 -3.25 12.94
C LEU A 101 12.23 -3.60 14.41
N ILE A 102 11.80 -4.83 14.72
CA ILE A 102 11.64 -5.33 16.08
C ILE A 102 12.99 -5.26 16.83
N ASN A 103 14.06 -5.70 16.18
CA ASN A 103 15.42 -5.65 16.74
C ASN A 103 16.01 -4.22 16.82
N SER A 104 15.34 -3.24 16.25
CA SER A 104 15.76 -1.81 16.25
C SER A 104 14.93 -0.95 17.21
N THR A 105 14.10 -1.55 18.06
CA THR A 105 13.26 -0.83 19.03
C THR A 105 13.56 -1.26 20.47
N ARG A 106 13.34 -0.33 21.40
CA ARG A 106 13.36 -0.59 22.86
C ARG A 106 12.00 -1.01 23.42
N ALA A 107 11.02 -1.27 22.55
CA ALA A 107 9.68 -1.65 23.00
C ALA A 107 9.69 -2.99 23.74
N ARG A 108 8.90 -3.08 24.79
CA ARG A 108 8.57 -4.35 25.43
C ARG A 108 7.67 -5.14 24.48
N HIS A 109 8.03 -6.38 24.18
CA HIS A 109 7.26 -7.27 23.34
C HIS A 109 6.26 -8.07 24.18
N ILE A 110 4.98 -8.02 23.80
CA ILE A 110 3.87 -8.70 24.49
C ILE A 110 3.17 -9.60 23.48
N ASP A 111 3.29 -10.91 23.66
CA ASP A 111 2.55 -11.89 22.85
C ASP A 111 1.16 -12.06 23.45
N ALA A 112 0.19 -11.35 22.89
CA ALA A 112 -1.20 -11.40 23.34
C ALA A 112 -2.15 -10.96 22.22
N LYS A 113 -3.29 -11.63 22.12
CA LYS A 113 -4.36 -11.23 21.23
C LYS A 113 -5.10 -10.03 21.80
N VAL A 114 -5.13 -8.94 21.06
CA VAL A 114 -5.95 -7.78 21.37
C VAL A 114 -7.41 -8.08 20.99
N LEU A 115 -8.31 -8.00 21.96
CA LEU A 115 -9.75 -8.19 21.75
C LEU A 115 -10.44 -6.89 21.36
N ASN A 116 -10.13 -5.81 22.07
CA ASN A 116 -10.77 -4.52 21.84
C ASN A 116 -9.81 -3.35 22.14
N ILE A 117 -10.08 -2.21 21.51
CA ILE A 117 -9.42 -0.93 21.80
C ILE A 117 -10.54 0.10 21.94
N THR A 118 -10.69 0.65 23.15
CA THR A 118 -11.73 1.62 23.48
C THR A 118 -11.11 2.98 23.78
N ARG A 119 -11.58 4.01 23.09
CA ARG A 119 -11.21 5.40 23.35
C ARG A 119 -11.65 5.80 24.78
N MET A 120 -10.74 6.40 25.54
CA MET A 120 -10.97 6.92 26.88
C MET A 120 -10.56 8.40 26.93
N GLU A 121 -10.99 9.13 27.97
CA GLU A 121 -10.46 10.46 28.24
C GLU A 121 -8.93 10.41 28.44
N GLY A 122 -8.19 11.18 27.64
CA GLY A 122 -6.73 11.27 27.69
C GLY A 122 -5.98 10.02 27.23
N GLY A 123 -6.64 9.05 26.57
CA GLY A 123 -5.95 7.84 26.09
C GLY A 123 -6.88 6.78 25.51
N ALA A 124 -6.44 5.54 25.55
CA ALA A 124 -7.22 4.36 25.13
C ALA A 124 -6.97 3.17 26.06
N GLN A 125 -8.00 2.36 26.26
CA GLN A 125 -7.90 1.07 26.95
C GLN A 125 -7.80 -0.05 25.93
N VAL A 126 -6.84 -0.95 26.13
CA VAL A 126 -6.64 -2.15 25.32
C VAL A 126 -7.00 -3.37 26.15
N GLU A 127 -7.89 -4.20 25.59
CA GLU A 127 -8.34 -5.45 26.21
C GLU A 127 -7.68 -6.64 25.51
N PHE A 128 -7.22 -7.60 26.30
CA PHE A 128 -6.46 -8.76 25.85
C PHE A 128 -7.17 -10.07 26.14
N GLU A 129 -6.89 -11.09 25.36
CA GLU A 129 -7.27 -12.46 25.67
C GLU A 129 -6.40 -12.98 26.81
N GLY A 130 -7.01 -13.23 27.97
CA GLY A 130 -6.32 -13.85 29.11
C GLY A 130 -5.39 -12.94 29.94
N LEU A 131 -5.34 -11.64 29.64
CA LEU A 131 -4.59 -10.64 30.42
C LEU A 131 -5.51 -9.54 30.92
N ALA A 132 -5.06 -8.80 31.93
CA ALA A 132 -5.78 -7.61 32.40
C ALA A 132 -5.75 -6.50 31.33
N PRO A 133 -6.82 -5.70 31.20
CA PRO A 133 -6.80 -4.53 30.34
C PRO A 133 -5.73 -3.52 30.77
N GLU A 134 -5.07 -2.90 29.81
CA GLU A 134 -4.07 -1.85 30.04
C GLU A 134 -4.50 -0.54 29.37
N ARG A 135 -4.04 0.57 29.97
CA ARG A 135 -4.30 1.93 29.45
C ARG A 135 -3.05 2.49 28.79
N TYR A 136 -3.25 3.15 27.65
CA TYR A 136 -2.18 3.77 26.86
C TYR A 136 -2.56 5.21 26.50
N ASP A 137 -1.59 6.12 26.46
CA ASP A 137 -1.79 7.50 26.00
C ASP A 137 -1.99 7.57 24.49
N LEU A 138 -1.36 6.66 23.74
CA LEU A 138 -1.47 6.54 22.30
C LEU A 138 -1.37 5.08 21.88
N VAL A 139 -2.29 4.65 21.02
CA VAL A 139 -2.30 3.31 20.42
C VAL A 139 -2.22 3.42 18.91
N PHE A 140 -1.25 2.75 18.30
CA PHE A 140 -1.22 2.49 16.87
C PHE A 140 -1.87 1.13 16.61
N ASP A 141 -3.10 1.14 16.09
CA ASP A 141 -3.85 -0.08 15.73
C ASP A 141 -3.47 -0.54 14.32
N ALA A 142 -2.79 -1.68 14.24
CA ALA A 142 -2.34 -2.30 12.99
C ALA A 142 -2.87 -3.74 12.81
N ARG A 143 -4.02 -4.07 13.40
CA ARG A 143 -4.59 -5.45 13.44
C ARG A 143 -5.06 -6.01 12.11
N GLY A 144 -4.83 -5.33 10.98
CA GLY A 144 -5.28 -5.76 9.66
C GLY A 144 -6.64 -5.20 9.27
N PHE A 145 -7.14 -5.56 8.10
CA PHE A 145 -8.43 -5.05 7.62
C PHE A 145 -9.61 -5.76 8.31
N PRO A 146 -10.76 -5.07 8.40
CA PRO A 146 -11.95 -5.60 9.05
C PRO A 146 -12.49 -6.82 8.28
N ARG A 147 -13.14 -7.73 9.00
CA ARG A 147 -13.81 -8.89 8.37
C ARG A 147 -14.98 -8.48 7.50
N GLU A 148 -15.71 -7.45 7.91
CA GLU A 148 -16.85 -6.88 7.22
C GLU A 148 -16.73 -5.35 7.20
N LEU A 149 -17.17 -4.74 6.10
CA LEU A 149 -17.24 -3.29 5.98
C LEU A 149 -18.57 -2.76 6.49
N HIS A 150 -18.53 -1.82 7.42
CA HIS A 150 -19.70 -1.12 7.93
C HIS A 150 -19.75 0.31 7.36
N PRO A 151 -20.83 0.73 6.69
CA PRO A 151 -20.92 2.06 6.05
C PRO A 151 -20.67 3.24 6.99
N ASN A 152 -21.01 3.09 8.29
CA ASN A 152 -20.76 4.13 9.28
C ASN A 152 -19.29 4.29 9.67
N GLU A 153 -18.46 3.25 9.45
CA GLU A 153 -17.05 3.20 9.83
C GLU A 153 -16.13 3.23 8.62
N HIS A 154 -16.60 2.76 7.47
CA HIS A 154 -15.77 2.55 6.29
C HIS A 154 -16.35 3.23 5.06
N ILE A 155 -15.48 3.79 4.24
CA ILE A 155 -15.75 4.26 2.89
C ILE A 155 -15.33 3.14 1.96
N HIS A 156 -16.29 2.52 1.28
CA HIS A 156 -15.98 1.54 0.23
C HIS A 156 -15.48 2.25 -1.03
N ILE A 157 -14.52 1.65 -1.73
CA ILE A 157 -13.94 2.19 -2.97
C ILE A 157 -14.37 1.28 -4.14
N PRO A 158 -15.56 1.50 -4.72
CA PRO A 158 -16.13 0.59 -5.71
C PRO A 158 -15.48 0.73 -7.11
N PHE A 159 -14.72 1.80 -7.34
CA PHE A 159 -14.07 2.07 -8.62
C PHE A 159 -12.70 1.38 -8.77
N ILE A 160 -12.24 0.63 -7.78
CA ILE A 160 -11.17 -0.36 -7.92
C ILE A 160 -11.86 -1.71 -8.17
N PRO A 161 -11.70 -2.31 -9.36
CA PRO A 161 -12.57 -3.41 -9.79
C PRO A 161 -12.15 -4.80 -9.28
N THR A 162 -11.14 -4.90 -8.45
CA THR A 162 -10.59 -6.17 -7.95
C THR A 162 -10.92 -6.40 -6.49
N ASN A 163 -11.01 -7.67 -6.07
CA ASN A 163 -11.34 -8.04 -4.68
C ASN A 163 -10.69 -9.35 -4.20
N THR A 164 -9.86 -9.99 -5.02
CA THR A 164 -9.25 -11.28 -4.66
C THR A 164 -7.87 -11.42 -5.30
N ALA A 165 -6.93 -12.05 -4.58
CA ALA A 165 -5.60 -12.40 -5.04
C ALA A 165 -5.37 -13.91 -4.97
N VAL A 166 -4.76 -14.50 -6.00
CA VAL A 166 -4.13 -15.83 -5.96
C VAL A 166 -2.62 -15.63 -5.88
N ILE A 167 -2.00 -16.11 -4.82
CA ILE A 167 -0.57 -15.90 -4.57
C ILE A 167 0.21 -17.20 -4.78
N ARG A 168 1.30 -17.11 -5.55
CA ARG A 168 2.26 -18.19 -5.77
C ARG A 168 3.67 -17.72 -5.44
N ARG A 169 4.43 -18.57 -4.79
CA ARG A 169 5.85 -18.35 -4.53
C ARG A 169 6.66 -19.27 -5.44
N CYS A 170 7.56 -18.69 -6.19
CA CYS A 170 8.44 -19.36 -7.12
C CYS A 170 9.89 -19.27 -6.62
N PRO A 171 10.80 -20.13 -7.07
CA PRO A 171 12.22 -19.95 -6.81
C PRO A 171 12.70 -18.55 -7.17
N ALA A 172 13.73 -18.08 -6.49
CA ALA A 172 14.36 -16.81 -6.85
C ALA A 172 14.84 -16.88 -8.30
N ILE A 173 14.59 -15.83 -9.07
CA ILE A 173 15.17 -15.72 -10.40
C ILE A 173 16.65 -15.40 -10.18
N VAL A 174 17.50 -16.43 -10.32
CA VAL A 174 18.94 -16.31 -10.13
C VAL A 174 19.49 -15.46 -11.26
N GLN A 175 20.13 -14.34 -10.90
CA GLN A 175 20.91 -13.56 -11.85
C GLN A 175 22.26 -14.24 -12.04
N GLU A 176 22.53 -14.74 -13.24
CA GLU A 176 23.92 -14.99 -13.61
C GLU A 176 24.64 -13.64 -13.74
N GLU A 177 25.73 -13.48 -12.99
CA GLU A 177 26.61 -12.31 -12.99
C GLU A 177 27.41 -12.20 -14.29
N GLN A 178 26.77 -12.14 -15.43
CA GLN A 178 27.46 -11.88 -16.69
C GLN A 178 26.77 -10.75 -17.47
N GLY A 179 27.15 -9.50 -17.11
CA GLY A 179 27.30 -8.40 -18.07
C GLY A 179 26.09 -7.93 -18.87
N GLY A 180 24.88 -8.42 -18.63
CA GLY A 180 23.67 -7.96 -19.28
C GLY A 180 22.90 -6.96 -18.42
N PRO A 181 22.11 -6.03 -19.01
CA PRO A 181 21.29 -5.13 -18.24
C PRO A 181 20.22 -5.95 -17.49
N VAL A 182 20.28 -5.91 -16.18
CA VAL A 182 19.38 -6.54 -15.21
C VAL A 182 18.02 -5.82 -15.19
N LEU A 183 17.41 -5.57 -16.33
CA LEU A 183 16.18 -4.80 -16.48
C LEU A 183 14.95 -5.52 -15.91
N GLN A 184 14.94 -6.86 -15.88
CA GLN A 184 13.78 -7.62 -15.43
C GLN A 184 13.56 -7.62 -13.92
N HIS A 185 14.59 -7.32 -13.12
CA HIS A 185 14.51 -7.34 -11.65
C HIS A 185 14.54 -5.98 -11.00
N THR A 186 14.50 -4.92 -11.80
CA THR A 186 14.57 -3.53 -11.33
C THR A 186 13.20 -2.89 -11.14
N TYR A 187 12.12 -3.59 -11.49
CA TYR A 187 10.74 -3.09 -11.48
C TYR A 187 9.80 -4.13 -10.91
N THR A 188 8.71 -3.69 -10.26
CA THR A 188 7.54 -4.55 -10.12
C THR A 188 6.92 -4.68 -11.51
N ARG A 189 6.66 -5.88 -12.00
CA ARG A 189 5.88 -6.06 -13.22
C ARG A 189 4.41 -6.09 -12.88
N ALA A 190 3.59 -5.34 -13.61
CA ALA A 190 2.14 -5.35 -13.56
C ALA A 190 1.62 -5.78 -14.95
N ILE A 191 1.22 -7.01 -15.08
CA ILE A 191 0.97 -7.67 -16.37
C ILE A 191 -0.53 -7.87 -16.53
N ALA A 192 -1.15 -7.19 -17.51
CA ALA A 192 -2.56 -7.39 -17.82
C ALA A 192 -2.81 -8.84 -18.29
N ARG A 193 -3.88 -9.46 -17.77
CA ARG A 193 -4.34 -10.81 -18.12
C ARG A 193 -5.84 -10.80 -18.44
N PRO A 194 -6.39 -11.82 -19.09
CA PRO A 194 -7.81 -11.86 -19.46
C PRO A 194 -8.78 -11.67 -18.29
N HIS A 195 -8.42 -12.16 -17.09
CA HIS A 195 -9.29 -12.15 -15.91
C HIS A 195 -8.89 -11.14 -14.85
N GLY A 196 -7.86 -10.32 -15.09
CA GLY A 196 -7.30 -9.37 -14.13
C GLY A 196 -5.89 -8.96 -14.52
N TRP A 197 -4.97 -8.96 -13.55
CA TRP A 197 -3.56 -8.68 -13.80
C TRP A 197 -2.65 -9.44 -12.82
N ILE A 198 -1.40 -9.64 -13.20
CA ILE A 198 -0.39 -10.34 -12.38
C ILE A 198 0.67 -9.34 -11.96
N PHE A 199 1.02 -9.33 -10.66
CA PHE A 199 2.26 -8.72 -10.21
C PHE A 199 3.38 -9.75 -10.14
N VAL A 200 4.62 -9.29 -10.38
CA VAL A 200 5.85 -10.05 -10.14
C VAL A 200 6.77 -9.23 -9.26
N ILE A 201 7.10 -9.80 -8.10
CA ILE A 201 7.96 -9.15 -7.07
C ILE A 201 9.15 -10.07 -6.80
N PRO A 202 10.33 -9.78 -7.37
CA PRO A 202 11.53 -10.58 -7.16
C PRO A 202 12.21 -10.21 -5.85
N LEU A 203 12.44 -11.19 -5.00
CA LEU A 203 13.28 -11.08 -3.81
C LEU A 203 14.56 -11.91 -4.01
N THR A 204 15.54 -11.72 -3.15
CA THR A 204 16.80 -12.49 -3.23
C THR A 204 16.61 -13.96 -2.90
N VAL A 205 15.55 -14.33 -2.19
CA VAL A 205 15.28 -15.69 -1.71
C VAL A 205 14.15 -16.41 -2.44
N HIS A 206 13.25 -15.67 -3.08
CA HIS A 206 12.15 -16.19 -3.90
C HIS A 206 11.59 -15.10 -4.79
N THR A 207 10.76 -15.44 -5.76
CA THR A 207 9.94 -14.50 -6.52
C THR A 207 8.47 -14.73 -6.20
N SER A 208 7.76 -13.66 -5.85
CA SER A 208 6.32 -13.71 -5.61
C SER A 208 5.56 -13.30 -6.86
N TYR A 209 4.58 -14.11 -7.22
CA TYR A 209 3.60 -13.83 -8.25
C TYR A 209 2.22 -13.76 -7.63
N GLY A 210 1.44 -12.76 -8.00
CA GLY A 210 0.06 -12.63 -7.53
C GLY A 210 -0.89 -12.25 -8.64
N TYR A 211 -1.91 -13.08 -8.87
CA TYR A 211 -2.98 -12.79 -9.81
C TYR A 211 -4.10 -12.06 -9.09
N ILE A 212 -4.32 -10.82 -9.46
CA ILE A 212 -5.33 -9.92 -8.87
C ILE A 212 -6.54 -9.89 -9.79
N PHE A 213 -7.72 -10.22 -9.26
CA PHE A 213 -8.93 -10.35 -10.06
C PHE A 213 -10.20 -10.01 -9.25
N ASN A 214 -11.36 -10.04 -9.92
CA ASN A 214 -12.66 -9.91 -9.28
C ASN A 214 -13.38 -11.27 -9.32
N ARG A 215 -13.61 -11.86 -8.14
CA ARG A 215 -14.27 -13.18 -8.01
C ARG A 215 -15.75 -13.16 -8.39
N ASP A 216 -16.39 -11.98 -8.44
CA ASP A 216 -17.78 -11.83 -8.83
C ASP A 216 -17.94 -11.73 -10.36
N VAL A 217 -16.81 -11.54 -11.07
CA VAL A 217 -16.76 -11.40 -12.53
C VAL A 217 -16.04 -12.58 -13.20
N SER A 218 -14.99 -13.10 -12.58
CA SER A 218 -14.15 -14.18 -13.13
C SER A 218 -14.13 -15.39 -12.19
N ARG A 219 -14.28 -16.59 -12.76
CA ARG A 219 -14.25 -17.83 -11.97
C ARG A 219 -12.82 -18.19 -11.58
N LEU A 220 -12.61 -18.62 -10.34
CA LEU A 220 -11.29 -18.97 -9.83
C LEU A 220 -10.56 -19.99 -10.72
N ALA A 221 -11.24 -21.01 -11.20
CA ALA A 221 -10.66 -22.05 -12.08
C ALA A 221 -10.11 -21.47 -13.41
N GLU A 222 -10.76 -20.45 -13.97
CA GLU A 222 -10.28 -19.76 -15.17
C GLU A 222 -9.04 -18.92 -14.87
N VAL A 223 -9.03 -18.25 -13.71
CA VAL A 223 -7.89 -17.48 -13.23
C VAL A 223 -6.68 -18.38 -12.98
N GLU A 224 -6.88 -19.52 -12.30
CA GLU A 224 -5.80 -20.48 -12.02
C GLU A 224 -5.24 -21.08 -13.30
N SER A 225 -6.09 -21.46 -14.26
CA SER A 225 -5.66 -21.99 -15.56
C SER A 225 -4.85 -20.97 -16.37
N ASP A 226 -5.28 -19.72 -16.40
CA ASP A 226 -4.55 -18.63 -17.07
C ASP A 226 -3.24 -18.31 -16.34
N PHE A 227 -3.23 -18.45 -15.02
CA PHE A 227 -2.03 -18.24 -14.21
C PHE A 227 -0.97 -19.32 -14.47
N ASP A 228 -1.39 -20.60 -14.57
CA ASP A 228 -0.49 -21.71 -14.93
C ASP A 228 0.14 -21.47 -16.30
N ALA A 229 -0.67 -21.15 -17.30
CA ALA A 229 -0.20 -20.87 -18.65
C ALA A 229 0.76 -19.66 -18.71
N PHE A 230 0.51 -18.64 -17.87
CA PHE A 230 1.40 -17.49 -17.77
C PHE A 230 2.74 -17.88 -17.15
N LEU A 231 2.75 -18.62 -16.04
CA LEU A 231 4.00 -19.05 -15.38
C LEU A 231 4.87 -19.90 -16.29
N GLU A 232 4.26 -20.82 -17.05
CA GLU A 232 4.98 -21.62 -18.06
C GLU A 232 5.63 -20.71 -19.12
N THR A 233 4.90 -19.70 -19.62
CA THR A 233 5.43 -18.73 -20.60
C THR A 233 6.54 -17.85 -20.00
N ASP A 234 6.44 -17.52 -18.71
CA ASP A 234 7.45 -16.71 -17.97
C ASP A 234 8.65 -17.58 -17.51
N GLY A 235 8.71 -18.86 -17.92
CA GLY A 235 9.81 -19.78 -17.65
C GLY A 235 9.80 -20.37 -16.23
N VAL A 236 8.69 -20.29 -15.52
CA VAL A 236 8.52 -20.83 -14.17
C VAL A 236 7.92 -22.23 -14.22
N SER A 237 8.72 -23.24 -13.90
CA SER A 237 8.31 -24.66 -13.91
C SER A 237 7.90 -25.19 -12.53
N GLN A 238 8.23 -24.47 -11.45
CA GLN A 238 7.94 -24.88 -10.08
C GLN A 238 7.42 -23.71 -9.27
N PHE A 239 6.36 -23.93 -8.52
CA PHE A 239 5.81 -22.95 -7.59
C PHE A 239 5.11 -23.62 -6.41
N GLU A 240 5.00 -22.89 -5.31
CA GLU A 240 4.17 -23.22 -4.16
C GLU A 240 2.95 -22.30 -4.17
N GLN A 241 1.73 -22.87 -4.14
CA GLN A 241 0.53 -22.07 -3.95
C GLN A 241 0.44 -21.65 -2.50
N ARG A 242 0.49 -20.34 -2.26
CA ARG A 242 0.49 -19.79 -0.89
C ARG A 242 -0.89 -19.51 -0.37
N ALA A 243 -1.74 -18.83 -1.13
CA ALA A 243 -3.06 -18.42 -0.68
C ALA A 243 -3.97 -17.97 -1.83
N VAL A 244 -5.28 -18.07 -1.58
CA VAL A 244 -6.33 -17.29 -2.25
C VAL A 244 -6.89 -16.34 -1.22
N ILE A 245 -6.68 -15.04 -1.39
CA ILE A 245 -6.94 -14.00 -0.39
C ILE A 245 -8.01 -13.04 -0.91
N PRO A 246 -9.24 -13.09 -0.36
CA PRO A 246 -10.19 -12.01 -0.59
C PRO A 246 -9.77 -10.76 0.17
N PHE A 247 -9.99 -9.59 -0.42
CA PHE A 247 -9.68 -8.32 0.21
C PHE A 247 -10.72 -7.24 -0.13
N PRO A 248 -11.00 -6.32 0.83
CA PRO A 248 -11.83 -5.16 0.56
C PRO A 248 -10.97 -4.01 0.02
N ASN A 249 -11.55 -3.15 -0.84
CA ASN A 249 -10.99 -1.83 -1.11
C ASN A 249 -11.75 -0.81 -0.28
N PHE A 250 -11.12 -0.23 0.72
CA PHE A 250 -11.78 0.65 1.69
C PHE A 250 -10.84 1.67 2.32
N VAL A 251 -11.45 2.69 2.92
CA VAL A 251 -10.82 3.67 3.81
C VAL A 251 -11.64 3.76 5.09
N HIS A 252 -11.00 3.68 6.25
CA HIS A 252 -11.68 3.88 7.54
C HIS A 252 -12.00 5.37 7.72
N ARG A 253 -13.25 5.72 8.10
CA ARG A 253 -13.68 7.12 8.28
C ARG A 253 -12.97 7.83 9.42
N GLN A 254 -12.59 7.07 10.45
CA GLN A 254 -11.86 7.58 11.60
C GLN A 254 -10.52 6.86 11.76
N MET A 255 -9.48 7.35 11.06
CA MET A 255 -8.12 6.82 11.21
C MET A 255 -7.43 7.32 12.47
N TYR A 256 -7.80 8.51 12.94
CA TYR A 256 -7.22 9.11 14.15
C TYR A 256 -8.28 9.87 14.95
N ASP A 257 -8.33 9.63 16.28
CA ASP A 257 -9.29 10.25 17.21
C ASP A 257 -8.63 11.00 18.37
N GLY A 258 -7.30 11.19 18.33
CA GLY A 258 -6.51 11.83 19.37
C GLY A 258 -5.74 10.84 20.27
N ALA A 259 -6.19 9.59 20.41
CA ALA A 259 -5.52 8.56 21.18
C ALA A 259 -5.34 7.24 20.45
N VAL A 260 -6.22 6.91 19.51
CA VAL A 260 -6.10 5.72 18.67
C VAL A 260 -5.81 6.16 17.25
N ALA A 261 -4.71 5.65 16.69
CA ALA A 261 -4.33 5.82 15.30
C ALA A 261 -4.38 4.45 14.59
N ARG A 262 -5.35 4.26 13.71
CA ARG A 262 -5.39 3.10 12.82
C ARG A 262 -4.38 3.33 11.71
N ILE A 263 -3.54 2.33 11.45
CA ILE A 263 -2.47 2.41 10.44
C ILE A 263 -2.45 1.17 9.54
N GLY A 264 -1.85 1.34 8.36
CA GLY A 264 -1.77 0.25 7.38
C GLY A 264 -3.14 -0.35 7.06
N ASN A 265 -3.25 -1.67 7.04
CA ASN A 265 -4.48 -2.37 6.66
C ASN A 265 -5.66 -2.17 7.64
N ALA A 266 -5.43 -1.67 8.85
CA ALA A 266 -6.52 -1.28 9.76
C ALA A 266 -7.11 0.09 9.41
N ALA A 267 -6.35 0.95 8.75
CA ALA A 267 -6.79 2.28 8.32
C ALA A 267 -7.42 2.27 6.93
N ALA A 268 -6.78 1.59 5.99
CA ALA A 268 -7.23 1.50 4.60
C ALA A 268 -6.57 0.32 3.91
N PHE A 269 -7.25 -0.26 2.94
CA PHE A 269 -6.67 -1.21 2.02
C PHE A 269 -7.11 -0.93 0.59
N MET A 270 -6.16 -1.01 -0.32
CA MET A 270 -6.36 -0.94 -1.75
C MET A 270 -5.49 -2.02 -2.39
N GLU A 271 -5.90 -2.51 -3.54
CA GLU A 271 -5.09 -3.47 -4.28
C GLU A 271 -3.63 -2.99 -4.45
N PRO A 272 -2.66 -3.92 -4.65
CA PRO A 272 -1.23 -3.57 -4.58
C PRO A 272 -0.65 -2.88 -5.84
N LEU A 273 -1.46 -2.44 -6.81
CA LEU A 273 -0.99 -1.99 -8.14
C LEU A 273 0.15 -0.96 -8.10
N GLU A 274 0.08 0.01 -7.19
CA GLU A 274 1.10 1.07 -7.05
C GLU A 274 1.90 0.96 -5.73
N ALA A 275 1.82 -0.19 -5.05
CA ALA A 275 2.57 -0.47 -3.82
C ALA A 275 2.36 0.60 -2.71
N THR A 276 1.13 1.05 -2.52
CA THR A 276 0.79 2.17 -1.63
C THR A 276 0.73 1.79 -0.14
N ALA A 277 0.65 0.51 0.20
CA ALA A 277 0.40 0.05 1.58
C ALA A 277 1.46 0.54 2.58
N ILE A 278 2.75 0.35 2.29
CA ILE A 278 3.83 0.72 3.21
C ILE A 278 3.97 2.25 3.29
N VAL A 279 3.97 2.95 2.15
CA VAL A 279 4.11 4.41 2.14
C VAL A 279 2.95 5.11 2.84
N SER A 280 1.73 4.58 2.75
CA SER A 280 0.60 5.12 3.50
C SER A 280 0.76 4.93 5.00
N ALA A 281 1.23 3.76 5.45
CA ALA A 281 1.52 3.52 6.87
C ALA A 281 2.64 4.44 7.40
N GLN A 282 3.72 4.64 6.62
CA GLN A 282 4.78 5.60 6.95
C GLN A 282 4.21 7.00 7.17
N PHE A 283 3.39 7.45 6.22
CA PHE A 283 2.78 8.77 6.26
C PHE A 283 1.84 8.93 7.48
N GLN A 284 0.98 7.92 7.75
CA GLN A 284 0.08 7.90 8.91
C GLN A 284 0.85 7.99 10.23
N ILE A 285 1.88 7.17 10.40
CA ILE A 285 2.74 7.18 11.59
C ILE A 285 3.44 8.54 11.74
N GLY A 286 4.06 9.03 10.67
CA GLY A 286 4.77 10.30 10.69
C GLY A 286 3.88 11.48 11.09
N MET A 287 2.67 11.58 10.51
CA MET A 287 1.70 12.63 10.83
C MET A 287 1.25 12.58 12.28
N VAL A 288 0.88 11.40 12.79
CA VAL A 288 0.40 11.25 14.17
C VAL A 288 1.52 11.58 15.15
N LEU A 289 2.74 11.07 14.93
CA LEU A 289 3.88 11.37 15.79
C LEU A 289 4.25 12.86 15.76
N GLN A 290 4.30 13.48 14.58
CA GLN A 290 4.63 14.91 14.47
C GLN A 290 3.66 15.77 15.25
N ILE A 291 2.37 15.44 15.22
CA ILE A 291 1.35 16.19 15.95
C ILE A 291 1.45 15.91 17.45
N ARG A 292 1.58 14.64 17.82
CA ARG A 292 1.68 14.22 19.22
C ARG A 292 2.87 14.87 19.92
N LEU A 293 3.99 15.04 19.24
CA LEU A 293 5.23 15.60 19.79
C LEU A 293 5.21 17.14 19.90
N ASN A 294 4.41 17.80 19.06
CA ASN A 294 4.40 19.27 18.96
C ASN A 294 3.18 19.94 19.59
N ARG A 295 2.27 19.17 20.23
CA ARG A 295 1.01 19.70 20.79
C ARG A 295 0.77 19.24 22.21
N SER A 296 0.11 20.10 23.03
CA SER A 296 -0.44 19.69 24.33
C SER A 296 -1.61 18.72 24.15
N VAL A 297 -1.93 17.93 25.18
CA VAL A 297 -3.03 16.94 25.14
C VAL A 297 -4.36 17.58 24.73
N GLU A 298 -4.71 18.75 25.29
CA GLU A 298 -5.92 19.50 24.94
C GLU A 298 -5.98 19.89 23.45
N ASN A 299 -4.83 20.26 22.87
CA ASN A 299 -4.74 20.58 21.45
C ASN A 299 -4.86 19.36 20.55
N LEU A 300 -4.44 18.16 21.02
CA LEU A 300 -4.54 16.92 20.25
C LEU A 300 -5.99 16.53 19.99
N GLU A 301 -6.87 16.62 20.98
CA GLU A 301 -8.29 16.33 20.83
C GLU A 301 -8.98 17.31 19.87
N ARG A 302 -8.66 18.59 19.99
CA ARG A 302 -9.19 19.65 19.12
C ARG A 302 -8.72 19.47 17.67
N ASP A 303 -7.46 19.10 17.45
CA ASP A 303 -6.84 19.02 16.14
C ASP A 303 -7.09 17.66 15.46
N ALA A 304 -7.50 16.62 16.21
CA ALA A 304 -7.74 15.27 15.71
C ALA A 304 -8.70 15.21 14.50
N PRO A 305 -9.83 15.94 14.45
CA PRO A 305 -10.72 15.92 13.27
C PRO A 305 -10.05 16.45 12.00
N VAL A 306 -9.17 17.44 12.11
CA VAL A 306 -8.43 18.02 10.97
C VAL A 306 -7.41 17.01 10.46
N VAL A 307 -6.66 16.38 11.38
CA VAL A 307 -5.68 15.32 11.06
C VAL A 307 -6.37 14.16 10.41
N ASN A 308 -7.47 13.67 10.99
CA ASN A 308 -8.25 12.59 10.45
C ASN A 308 -8.70 12.87 9.01
N ARG A 309 -9.27 14.04 8.75
CA ARG A 309 -9.70 14.44 7.41
C ARG A 309 -8.54 14.43 6.42
N PHE A 310 -7.37 14.87 6.85
CA PHE A 310 -6.17 14.86 6.00
C PHE A 310 -5.71 13.45 5.69
N LEU A 311 -5.70 12.53 6.67
CA LEU A 311 -5.36 11.12 6.48
C LEU A 311 -6.34 10.43 5.53
N VAL A 312 -7.65 10.63 5.74
CA VAL A 312 -8.71 10.07 4.87
C VAL A 312 -8.55 10.56 3.43
N ASN A 313 -8.40 11.87 3.22
CA ASN A 313 -8.20 12.44 1.89
C ASN A 313 -6.95 11.86 1.19
N ASN A 314 -5.87 11.63 1.94
CA ASN A 314 -4.65 11.07 1.41
C ASN A 314 -4.89 9.64 0.87
N MET A 315 -5.61 8.82 1.63
CA MET A 315 -5.97 7.47 1.19
C MET A 315 -6.90 7.48 -0.02
N LEU A 316 -7.87 8.37 -0.05
CA LEU A 316 -8.75 8.54 -1.21
C LEU A 316 -7.97 8.97 -2.47
N CYS A 317 -6.90 9.78 -2.33
CA CYS A 317 -6.01 10.11 -3.46
C CYS A 317 -5.37 8.85 -4.07
N TYR A 318 -4.87 7.94 -3.23
CA TYR A 318 -4.31 6.68 -3.73
C TYR A 318 -5.39 5.82 -4.41
N GLY A 319 -6.57 5.70 -3.82
CA GLY A 319 -7.68 4.97 -4.42
C GLY A 319 -8.10 5.51 -5.77
N LEU A 320 -8.19 6.84 -5.92
CA LEU A 320 -8.48 7.50 -7.19
C LEU A 320 -7.40 7.22 -8.24
N PHE A 321 -6.14 7.30 -7.85
CA PHE A 321 -5.04 7.02 -8.75
C PHE A 321 -5.07 5.57 -9.26
N VAL A 322 -5.22 4.60 -8.37
CA VAL A 322 -5.33 3.17 -8.73
C VAL A 322 -6.55 2.91 -9.62
N GLY A 323 -7.72 3.39 -9.24
CA GLY A 323 -8.95 3.20 -10.03
C GLY A 323 -8.86 3.79 -11.42
N TRP A 324 -8.19 4.93 -11.56
CA TRP A 324 -7.99 5.59 -12.86
C TRP A 324 -7.21 4.73 -13.87
N HIS A 325 -6.26 3.89 -13.44
CA HIS A 325 -5.52 2.99 -14.33
C HIS A 325 -6.45 2.11 -15.16
N TYR A 326 -7.54 1.65 -14.57
CA TYR A 326 -8.51 0.77 -15.22
C TYR A 326 -9.37 1.45 -16.27
N SER A 327 -9.50 2.77 -16.24
CA SER A 327 -10.34 3.53 -17.18
C SER A 327 -9.88 3.40 -18.64
N CYS A 328 -8.61 3.11 -18.87
CA CYS A 328 -8.03 2.91 -20.19
C CYS A 328 -8.06 1.45 -20.66
N GLY A 329 -8.44 0.49 -19.77
CA GLY A 329 -8.50 -0.92 -20.09
C GLY A 329 -7.13 -1.55 -20.35
N SER A 330 -7.11 -2.58 -21.18
CA SER A 330 -5.90 -3.31 -21.55
C SER A 330 -5.99 -3.85 -22.97
N LYS A 331 -4.99 -4.62 -23.40
CA LYS A 331 -5.00 -5.38 -24.66
C LYS A 331 -6.13 -6.43 -24.75
N TYR A 332 -6.78 -6.75 -23.64
CA TYR A 332 -7.86 -7.74 -23.58
C TYR A 332 -9.24 -7.04 -23.58
N ASP A 333 -10.18 -7.57 -24.38
CA ASP A 333 -11.60 -7.22 -24.32
C ASP A 333 -12.41 -8.35 -23.67
N SER A 334 -12.06 -8.69 -22.44
CA SER A 334 -12.69 -9.74 -21.64
C SER A 334 -13.83 -9.18 -20.78
N GLY A 335 -14.58 -10.09 -20.12
CA GLY A 335 -15.59 -9.72 -19.13
C GLY A 335 -15.01 -8.87 -18.00
N PHE A 336 -13.83 -9.24 -17.48
CA PHE A 336 -13.14 -8.47 -16.44
C PHE A 336 -12.81 -7.04 -16.90
N TRP A 337 -12.18 -6.88 -18.08
CA TRP A 337 -11.75 -5.55 -18.53
C TRP A 337 -12.91 -4.65 -18.95
N ARG A 338 -14.02 -5.22 -19.47
CA ARG A 338 -15.26 -4.45 -19.68
C ARG A 338 -15.82 -3.97 -18.35
N HIS A 339 -15.98 -4.89 -17.36
CA HIS A 339 -16.40 -4.54 -16.01
C HIS A 339 -15.50 -3.48 -15.39
N ALA A 340 -14.17 -3.64 -15.48
CA ALA A 340 -13.20 -2.69 -14.94
C ALA A 340 -13.36 -1.28 -15.54
N ARG A 341 -13.51 -1.16 -16.87
CA ARG A 341 -13.77 0.13 -17.52
C ARG A 341 -15.10 0.75 -17.10
N ASP A 342 -16.16 -0.07 -17.01
CA ASP A 342 -17.50 0.39 -16.66
C ASP A 342 -17.57 0.87 -15.20
N HIS A 343 -16.73 0.33 -14.31
CA HIS A 343 -16.67 0.69 -12.88
C HIS A 343 -15.52 1.63 -12.55
N ALA A 344 -14.62 1.91 -13.49
CA ALA A 344 -13.52 2.82 -13.25
C ALA A 344 -14.05 4.25 -13.01
N TRP A 345 -13.43 4.92 -12.06
CA TRP A 345 -13.59 6.34 -11.89
C TRP A 345 -13.16 7.09 -13.16
N PRO A 346 -13.91 8.07 -13.70
CA PRO A 346 -14.97 8.87 -13.06
C PRO A 346 -16.41 8.47 -13.39
N GLN A 347 -16.70 7.34 -14.04
CA GLN A 347 -18.04 6.98 -14.48
C GLN A 347 -19.03 6.78 -13.31
N HIS A 348 -18.55 6.44 -12.11
CA HIS A 348 -19.34 6.12 -10.92
C HIS A 348 -19.52 7.25 -9.91
N ARG A 349 -19.38 8.52 -10.29
CA ARG A 349 -19.49 9.67 -9.37
C ARG A 349 -20.82 9.70 -8.60
N THR A 350 -21.91 9.28 -9.22
CA THR A 350 -23.24 9.30 -8.60
C THR A 350 -23.49 8.16 -7.60
N ALA A 351 -22.72 7.07 -7.68
CA ALA A 351 -22.80 5.93 -6.78
C ALA A 351 -21.72 5.95 -5.69
N ALA A 352 -20.80 6.91 -5.75
CA ALA A 352 -19.73 7.00 -4.76
C ALA A 352 -20.23 7.57 -3.43
N ASP A 353 -19.57 7.16 -2.34
CA ASP A 353 -19.79 7.72 -1.02
C ASP A 353 -19.66 9.26 -1.03
N PRO A 354 -20.56 9.99 -0.35
CA PRO A 354 -20.50 11.46 -0.32
C PRO A 354 -19.14 12.04 0.12
N GLU A 355 -18.38 11.34 0.97
CA GLU A 355 -17.03 11.77 1.33
C GLU A 355 -16.06 11.64 0.16
N VAL A 356 -16.21 10.64 -0.70
CA VAL A 356 -15.42 10.51 -1.93
C VAL A 356 -15.74 11.65 -2.88
N VAL A 357 -17.03 11.91 -3.11
CA VAL A 357 -17.48 12.98 -4.01
C VAL A 357 -17.06 14.36 -3.51
N GLY A 358 -17.12 14.58 -2.19
CA GLY A 358 -16.76 15.84 -1.53
C GLY A 358 -15.27 16.02 -1.25
N CYS A 359 -14.43 15.00 -1.47
CA CYS A 359 -13.03 15.06 -1.07
C CYS A 359 -12.22 16.03 -1.96
N ALA A 360 -11.19 16.63 -1.35
CA ALA A 360 -10.29 17.55 -2.07
C ALA A 360 -9.55 16.85 -3.22
N ALA A 361 -9.24 15.55 -3.06
CA ALA A 361 -8.58 14.75 -4.08
C ALA A 361 -9.38 14.68 -5.38
N LEU A 362 -10.70 14.52 -5.30
CA LEU A 362 -11.54 14.45 -6.48
C LEU A 362 -11.63 15.78 -7.21
N ARG A 363 -11.84 16.88 -6.46
CA ARG A 363 -11.84 18.22 -7.08
C ARG A 363 -10.52 18.50 -7.79
N LYS A 364 -9.40 18.11 -7.16
CA LYS A 364 -8.08 18.25 -7.77
C LYS A 364 -7.87 17.31 -8.95
N PHE A 365 -8.45 16.13 -8.92
CA PHE A 365 -8.42 15.22 -10.07
C PHE A 365 -9.12 15.82 -11.29
N ASP A 366 -10.28 16.44 -11.11
CA ASP A 366 -10.99 17.14 -12.20
C ASP A 366 -10.16 18.31 -12.74
N GLU A 367 -9.65 19.17 -11.86
CA GLU A 367 -8.74 20.27 -12.24
C GLU A 367 -7.50 19.74 -12.97
N MET A 368 -6.93 18.62 -12.55
CA MET A 368 -5.78 18.00 -13.20
C MET A 368 -6.12 17.50 -14.60
N MET A 369 -7.26 16.85 -14.78
CA MET A 369 -7.69 16.37 -16.10
C MET A 369 -7.85 17.53 -17.07
N GLU A 370 -8.31 18.70 -16.59
CA GLU A 370 -8.35 19.95 -17.39
C GLU A 370 -6.93 20.49 -17.65
N LEU A 371 -6.05 20.47 -16.63
CA LEU A 371 -4.69 20.99 -16.71
C LEU A 371 -3.76 20.12 -17.58
N MET A 372 -3.98 18.81 -17.66
CA MET A 372 -3.17 17.93 -18.55
C MET A 372 -3.29 18.30 -20.03
N ASN A 373 -4.32 19.04 -20.40
CA ASN A 373 -4.50 19.59 -21.74
C ASN A 373 -3.84 20.97 -21.92
N GLN A 374 -3.20 21.53 -20.88
CA GLN A 374 -2.55 22.83 -20.93
C GLN A 374 -1.03 22.71 -21.05
N PRO A 375 -0.36 23.63 -21.78
CA PRO A 375 1.09 23.56 -22.02
C PRO A 375 1.96 23.88 -20.80
N VAL A 376 1.41 24.49 -19.75
CA VAL A 376 2.13 24.88 -18.54
C VAL A 376 1.29 24.54 -17.31
N ILE A 377 1.86 23.71 -16.42
CA ILE A 377 1.22 23.31 -15.17
C ILE A 377 2.03 23.83 -13.98
N ASP A 378 1.40 24.60 -13.09
CA ASP A 378 2.00 24.93 -11.80
C ASP A 378 1.95 23.72 -10.85
N LYS A 379 3.13 23.13 -10.62
CA LYS A 379 3.29 21.91 -9.80
C LYS A 379 3.22 22.17 -8.30
N SER A 380 3.34 23.43 -7.85
CA SER A 380 3.50 23.76 -6.44
C SER A 380 2.23 23.50 -5.62
N ASP A 381 1.07 23.82 -6.17
CA ASP A 381 -0.21 23.63 -5.48
C ASP A 381 -0.68 22.17 -5.51
N TRP A 382 -0.38 21.44 -6.58
CA TRP A 382 -0.71 20.02 -6.68
C TRP A 382 -0.04 19.20 -5.57
N ASN A 383 1.27 19.33 -5.41
CA ASN A 383 2.05 18.53 -4.45
C ASN A 383 1.70 18.79 -2.98
N ARG A 384 1.02 19.89 -2.67
CA ARG A 384 0.52 20.17 -1.31
C ARG A 384 -0.78 19.44 -0.97
N MET A 385 -1.56 19.03 -1.97
CA MET A 385 -2.93 18.57 -1.78
C MET A 385 -3.17 17.12 -2.22
N CYS A 386 -2.25 16.52 -2.96
CA CYS A 386 -2.36 15.16 -3.46
C CYS A 386 -1.17 14.30 -3.03
N ALA A 387 -1.46 13.11 -2.52
CA ALA A 387 -0.47 12.12 -2.12
C ALA A 387 0.36 11.58 -3.30
N VAL A 388 -0.22 11.59 -4.49
CA VAL A 388 0.42 11.14 -5.73
C VAL A 388 0.96 12.34 -6.49
N PRO A 389 2.25 12.37 -6.86
CA PRO A 389 2.84 13.47 -7.62
C PRO A 389 2.20 13.65 -9.00
N LEU A 390 2.09 14.89 -9.47
CA LEU A 390 1.59 15.19 -10.80
C LEU A 390 2.39 14.49 -11.91
N THR A 391 3.70 14.33 -11.71
CA THR A 391 4.59 13.61 -12.64
C THR A 391 4.16 12.15 -12.84
N SER A 392 3.63 11.49 -11.80
CA SER A 392 3.07 10.14 -11.89
C SER A 392 1.84 10.10 -12.78
N TYR A 393 0.92 11.04 -12.60
CA TYR A 393 -0.25 11.15 -13.47
C TYR A 393 0.13 11.40 -14.93
N CYS A 394 1.13 12.27 -15.19
CA CYS A 394 1.61 12.52 -16.55
C CYS A 394 2.22 11.27 -17.19
N GLN A 395 3.07 10.54 -16.47
CA GLN A 395 3.67 9.30 -16.98
C GLN A 395 2.59 8.25 -17.28
N MET A 396 1.66 8.06 -16.35
CA MET A 396 0.58 7.10 -16.51
C MET A 396 -0.37 7.48 -17.65
N SER A 397 -0.71 8.76 -17.78
CA SER A 397 -1.53 9.26 -18.91
C SER A 397 -0.89 8.95 -20.27
N GLN A 398 0.41 9.21 -20.39
CA GLN A 398 1.16 8.89 -21.61
C GLN A 398 1.24 7.39 -21.88
N GLY A 399 1.52 6.59 -20.86
CA GLY A 399 1.63 5.14 -20.95
C GLY A 399 0.30 4.47 -21.29
N LEU A 400 -0.76 4.82 -20.57
CA LEU A 400 -2.10 4.26 -20.77
C LEU A 400 -2.78 4.75 -22.04
N GLY A 401 -2.32 5.86 -22.63
CA GLY A 401 -2.96 6.47 -23.81
C GLY A 401 -4.26 7.19 -23.49
N TYR A 402 -4.27 7.85 -22.34
CA TYR A 402 -5.41 8.66 -21.87
C TYR A 402 -5.56 9.94 -22.68
#